data_82809e1d562b04026db1822be1770654
#
_entry.id   82809e1d562b04026db1822be1770654
#
_cell.length_a   1.000
_cell.length_b   1.000
_cell.length_c   1.000
_cell.angle_alpha   90.00
_cell.angle_beta   90.00
_cell.angle_gamma   90.00
#
_symmetry.space_group_name_H-M   'P 1'
#
loop_
_entity.id
_entity.type
_entity.pdbx_description
1 polymer ?
#
loop_
_entity_poly.entity_id
_entity_poly.type
_entity_poly.pdbx_seq_one_letter_code
_entity_poly.pdbx_strand_id
1 'polypeptide(L)'
;MSVTSLKSPQYVFFSSIAAYVGLNPRKDITWALHPADEGLKLFTDGKVDAYIGFPPKPQELRAKKIGHVIVNSAIDRPWSQYFCCFLTATREFVKKHPIATKRATRAILKAADLCAAEPERSARSLVDSKYTSRYDYAVQVLKELPYGKWREYDPEDTIRFYALRLHEAGLVKSNPQKLIAQASDWRFLNELKKELKG
;
A
#
# COMPACT_ATOMS: atom_id res chain seq x y z
N MET A 1 -1.99 -15.69 -12.13
CA MET A 1 -1.88 -14.70 -11.03
C MET A 1 -3.18 -14.59 -10.26
N SER A 2 -3.17 -14.73 -8.93
CA SER A 2 -4.39 -14.62 -8.12
C SER A 2 -4.60 -13.22 -7.56
N VAL A 3 -5.84 -12.70 -7.69
CA VAL A 3 -6.29 -11.41 -7.12
C VAL A 3 -7.73 -11.53 -6.63
N THR A 4 -8.14 -10.65 -5.71
CA THR A 4 -9.51 -10.73 -5.16
C THR A 4 -10.58 -10.18 -6.12
N SER A 5 -10.22 -9.26 -6.98
CA SER A 5 -11.07 -8.73 -8.07
C SER A 5 -10.23 -7.90 -9.03
N LEU A 6 -10.75 -7.62 -10.24
CA LEU A 6 -10.12 -6.72 -11.22
C LEU A 6 -10.18 -5.23 -10.82
N LYS A 7 -10.64 -4.92 -9.60
CA LYS A 7 -10.63 -3.59 -9.00
C LYS A 7 -9.88 -3.57 -7.67
N SER A 8 -9.30 -4.70 -7.27
CA SER A 8 -8.56 -4.83 -6.01
C SER A 8 -7.25 -4.04 -6.05
N PRO A 9 -6.73 -3.61 -4.90
CA PRO A 9 -5.40 -2.99 -4.82
C PRO A 9 -4.29 -3.88 -5.39
N GLN A 10 -4.41 -5.21 -5.24
CA GLN A 10 -3.48 -6.18 -5.82
C GLN A 10 -3.47 -6.11 -7.34
N TYR A 11 -4.66 -6.11 -7.94
CA TYR A 11 -4.79 -5.99 -9.40
C TYR A 11 -4.21 -4.67 -9.91
N VAL A 12 -4.56 -3.56 -9.25
CA VAL A 12 -4.08 -2.22 -9.62
C VAL A 12 -2.55 -2.14 -9.53
N PHE A 13 -1.98 -2.62 -8.43
CA PHE A 13 -0.52 -2.57 -8.22
C PHE A 13 0.22 -3.43 -9.25
N PHE A 14 -0.20 -4.69 -9.44
CA PHE A 14 0.47 -5.56 -10.40
C PHE A 14 0.28 -5.10 -11.85
N SER A 15 -0.90 -4.57 -12.19
CA SER A 15 -1.13 -3.98 -13.51
C SER A 15 -0.20 -2.78 -13.76
N SER A 16 0.10 -2.00 -12.72
CA SER A 16 1.08 -0.90 -12.82
C SER A 16 2.50 -1.42 -13.05
N ILE A 17 2.90 -2.51 -12.38
CA ILE A 17 4.19 -3.18 -12.60
C ILE A 17 4.26 -3.71 -14.04
N ALA A 18 3.26 -4.46 -14.48
CA ALA A 18 3.19 -5.02 -15.80
C ALA A 18 3.30 -3.94 -16.89
N ALA A 19 2.50 -2.87 -16.76
CA ALA A 19 2.56 -1.73 -17.69
C ALA A 19 3.92 -1.04 -17.70
N TYR A 20 4.55 -0.92 -16.53
CA TYR A 20 5.87 -0.29 -16.40
C TYR A 20 6.96 -1.05 -17.15
N VAL A 21 6.88 -2.38 -17.21
CA VAL A 21 7.82 -3.23 -17.96
C VAL A 21 7.35 -3.56 -19.38
N GLY A 22 6.32 -2.88 -19.88
CA GLY A 22 5.83 -3.01 -21.26
C GLY A 22 4.87 -4.16 -21.51
N LEU A 23 4.40 -4.86 -20.50
CA LEU A 23 3.38 -5.90 -20.61
C LEU A 23 1.97 -5.29 -20.60
N ASN A 24 1.06 -5.90 -21.34
CA ASN A 24 -0.35 -5.55 -21.31
C ASN A 24 -1.08 -6.39 -20.24
N PRO A 25 -1.48 -5.81 -19.09
CA PRO A 25 -2.07 -6.58 -18.00
C PRO A 25 -3.39 -7.27 -18.36
N ARG A 26 -4.04 -6.87 -19.46
CA ARG A 26 -5.30 -7.48 -19.92
C ARG A 26 -5.08 -8.63 -20.91
N LYS A 27 -3.92 -8.69 -21.58
CA LYS A 27 -3.64 -9.68 -22.61
C LYS A 27 -2.60 -10.70 -22.18
N ASP A 28 -1.57 -10.22 -21.48
CA ASP A 28 -0.37 -11.03 -21.20
C ASP A 28 -0.45 -11.75 -19.84
N ILE A 29 -1.51 -11.48 -19.05
CA ILE A 29 -1.67 -12.04 -17.71
C ILE A 29 -3.04 -12.73 -17.58
N THR A 30 -3.02 -14.00 -17.20
CA THR A 30 -4.23 -14.73 -16.81
C THR A 30 -4.55 -14.45 -15.33
N TRP A 31 -5.71 -13.87 -15.09
CA TRP A 31 -6.18 -13.50 -13.75
C TRP A 31 -7.12 -14.56 -13.17
N ALA A 32 -6.77 -15.09 -12.01
CA ALA A 32 -7.62 -15.98 -11.21
C ALA A 32 -8.24 -15.18 -10.07
N LEU A 33 -9.56 -15.11 -10.03
CA LEU A 33 -10.31 -14.29 -9.06
C LEU A 33 -10.74 -15.15 -7.88
N HIS A 34 -10.12 -14.95 -6.73
CA HIS A 34 -10.36 -15.70 -5.51
C HIS A 34 -10.26 -14.82 -4.27
N PRO A 35 -10.94 -15.14 -3.16
CA PRO A 35 -10.66 -14.56 -1.85
C PRO A 35 -9.16 -14.64 -1.50
N ALA A 36 -8.66 -13.70 -0.70
CA ALA A 36 -7.22 -13.56 -0.45
C ALA A 36 -6.58 -14.83 0.13
N ASP A 37 -7.25 -15.52 1.06
CA ASP A 37 -6.74 -16.74 1.67
C ASP A 37 -6.76 -17.93 0.70
N GLU A 38 -7.76 -18.01 -0.18
CA GLU A 38 -7.80 -19.00 -1.25
C GLU A 38 -6.71 -18.74 -2.30
N GLY A 39 -6.50 -17.49 -2.69
CA GLY A 39 -5.41 -17.10 -3.57
C GLY A 39 -4.04 -17.47 -3.02
N LEU A 40 -3.82 -17.27 -1.72
CA LEU A 40 -2.61 -17.71 -1.03
C LEU A 40 -2.46 -19.24 -1.08
N LYS A 41 -3.54 -19.99 -0.85
CA LYS A 41 -3.54 -21.45 -0.93
C LYS A 41 -3.22 -21.93 -2.33
N LEU A 42 -3.83 -21.35 -3.36
CA LEU A 42 -3.55 -21.70 -4.75
C LEU A 42 -2.08 -21.47 -5.12
N PHE A 43 -1.47 -20.39 -4.63
CA PHE A 43 -0.04 -20.15 -4.81
C PHE A 43 0.81 -21.20 -4.09
N THR A 44 0.48 -21.51 -2.84
CA THR A 44 1.18 -22.54 -2.05
C THR A 44 1.09 -23.92 -2.69
N ASP A 45 -0.06 -24.26 -3.29
CA ASP A 45 -0.33 -25.51 -3.99
C ASP A 45 0.26 -25.54 -5.42
N GLY A 46 0.93 -24.48 -5.89
CA GLY A 46 1.50 -24.38 -7.22
C GLY A 46 0.46 -24.26 -8.36
N LYS A 47 -0.78 -23.87 -8.03
CA LYS A 47 -1.87 -23.72 -9.01
C LYS A 47 -1.93 -22.35 -9.66
N VAL A 48 -1.19 -21.38 -9.14
CA VAL A 48 -0.95 -20.06 -9.75
C VAL A 48 0.52 -19.71 -9.64
N ASP A 49 1.07 -19.07 -10.67
CA ASP A 49 2.50 -18.78 -10.78
C ASP A 49 2.96 -17.62 -9.89
N ALA A 50 2.04 -16.70 -9.57
CA ALA A 50 2.38 -15.50 -8.81
C ALA A 50 1.23 -15.08 -7.88
N TYR A 51 1.63 -14.44 -6.77
CA TYR A 51 0.75 -13.95 -5.73
C TYR A 51 1.23 -12.58 -5.23
N ILE A 52 0.33 -11.63 -5.01
CA ILE A 52 0.64 -10.38 -4.31
C ILE A 52 0.17 -10.48 -2.87
N GLY A 53 1.13 -10.47 -1.95
CA GLY A 53 0.87 -10.49 -0.53
C GLY A 53 0.95 -9.10 0.09
N PHE A 54 -0.02 -8.78 0.96
CA PHE A 54 0.14 -7.73 1.96
C PHE A 54 0.66 -8.32 3.27
N PRO A 55 1.45 -7.57 4.03
CA PRO A 55 1.90 -8.03 5.35
C PRO A 55 0.74 -8.52 6.23
N PRO A 56 0.92 -9.60 6.97
CA PRO A 56 2.15 -10.38 7.19
C PRO A 56 2.34 -11.58 6.24
N LYS A 57 1.53 -11.75 5.20
CA LYS A 57 1.59 -12.93 4.30
C LYS A 57 2.95 -13.11 3.59
N PRO A 58 3.63 -12.05 3.08
CA PRO A 58 4.97 -12.21 2.52
C PRO A 58 5.99 -12.74 3.54
N GLN A 59 5.92 -12.30 4.80
CA GLN A 59 6.78 -12.78 5.87
C GLN A 59 6.53 -14.27 6.16
N GLU A 60 5.26 -14.68 6.18
CA GLU A 60 4.87 -16.08 6.34
C GLU A 60 5.39 -16.96 5.21
N LEU A 61 5.24 -16.55 3.95
CA LEU A 61 5.73 -17.29 2.78
C LEU A 61 7.25 -17.45 2.83
N ARG A 62 7.98 -16.38 3.15
CA ARG A 62 9.44 -16.43 3.31
C ARG A 62 9.86 -17.40 4.44
N ALA A 63 9.20 -17.33 5.58
CA ALA A 63 9.49 -18.24 6.70
C ALA A 63 9.26 -19.71 6.35
N LYS A 64 8.24 -19.98 5.52
CA LYS A 64 7.93 -21.33 5.03
C LYS A 64 8.74 -21.74 3.80
N LYS A 65 9.60 -20.86 3.26
CA LYS A 65 10.38 -21.08 2.03
C LYS A 65 9.49 -21.39 0.80
N ILE A 66 8.33 -20.74 0.72
CA ILE A 66 7.38 -20.90 -0.38
C ILE A 66 7.55 -19.74 -1.34
N GLY A 67 7.93 -20.05 -2.59
CA GLY A 67 8.21 -19.05 -3.61
C GLY A 67 9.44 -18.18 -3.31
N HIS A 68 9.61 -17.14 -4.11
CA HIS A 68 10.64 -16.11 -3.90
C HIS A 68 10.07 -14.74 -4.24
N VAL A 69 10.63 -13.70 -3.62
CA VAL A 69 10.19 -12.32 -3.85
C VAL A 69 10.76 -11.83 -5.16
N ILE A 70 9.89 -11.40 -6.08
CA ILE A 70 10.28 -10.79 -7.35
C ILE A 70 10.33 -9.27 -7.23
N VAL A 71 9.37 -8.69 -6.50
CA VAL A 71 9.29 -7.25 -6.23
C VAL A 71 8.89 -7.03 -4.78
N ASN A 72 9.65 -6.20 -4.08
CA ASN A 72 9.33 -5.70 -2.76
C ASN A 72 9.16 -4.18 -2.80
N SER A 73 7.93 -3.71 -2.79
CA SER A 73 7.62 -2.27 -2.88
C SER A 73 8.15 -1.42 -1.72
N ALA A 74 8.65 -2.02 -0.65
CA ALA A 74 9.27 -1.29 0.45
C ALA A 74 10.73 -0.89 0.16
N ILE A 75 11.43 -1.63 -0.72
CA ILE A 75 12.87 -1.46 -0.98
C ILE A 75 13.23 -1.33 -2.46
N ASP A 76 12.46 -1.96 -3.38
CA ASP A 76 12.82 -2.00 -4.80
C ASP A 76 12.37 -0.73 -5.52
N ARG A 77 13.29 -0.11 -6.27
CA ARG A 77 12.98 1.04 -7.12
C ARG A 77 12.31 0.59 -8.43
N PRO A 78 11.39 1.39 -8.99
CA PRO A 78 10.92 2.70 -8.48
C PRO A 78 9.85 2.58 -7.38
N TRP A 79 9.34 1.38 -7.07
CA TRP A 79 8.17 1.13 -6.22
C TRP A 79 8.34 1.67 -4.80
N SER A 80 9.56 1.61 -4.25
CA SER A 80 9.87 2.10 -2.89
C SER A 80 9.83 3.62 -2.74
N GLN A 81 9.62 4.35 -3.83
CA GLN A 81 9.41 5.80 -3.82
C GLN A 81 7.93 6.17 -3.72
N TYR A 82 7.04 5.19 -3.89
CA TYR A 82 5.60 5.39 -3.93
C TYR A 82 4.92 4.52 -2.88
N PHE A 83 4.00 5.12 -2.13
CA PHE A 83 3.24 4.38 -1.12
C PHE A 83 1.85 3.99 -1.65
N CYS A 84 1.28 2.92 -1.11
CA CYS A 84 0.00 2.40 -1.59
C CYS A 84 -1.23 2.92 -0.84
N CYS A 85 -1.05 3.45 0.37
CA CYS A 85 -2.15 3.75 1.27
C CYS A 85 -2.28 5.25 1.52
N PHE A 86 -3.53 5.75 1.46
CA PHE A 86 -3.89 7.13 1.71
C PHE A 86 -4.99 7.23 2.75
N LEU A 87 -4.98 8.26 3.56
CA LEU A 87 -6.16 8.66 4.30
C LEU A 87 -7.13 9.32 3.33
N THR A 88 -8.32 8.76 3.22
CA THR A 88 -9.39 9.29 2.36
C THR A 88 -10.59 9.74 3.16
N ALA A 89 -11.21 10.82 2.72
CA ALA A 89 -12.45 11.34 3.29
C ALA A 89 -13.30 11.98 2.18
N THR A 90 -14.61 12.10 2.41
CA THR A 90 -15.44 12.86 1.46
C THR A 90 -15.08 14.34 1.49
N ARG A 91 -15.17 14.99 0.33
CA ARG A 91 -14.89 16.44 0.22
C ARG A 91 -15.79 17.26 1.15
N GLU A 92 -17.03 16.85 1.31
CA GLU A 92 -17.98 17.49 2.20
C GLU A 92 -17.53 17.40 3.66
N PHE A 93 -17.09 16.23 4.12
CA PHE A 93 -16.57 16.05 5.47
C PHE A 93 -15.35 16.94 5.72
N VAL A 94 -14.40 16.94 4.79
CA VAL A 94 -13.18 17.77 4.91
C VAL A 94 -13.51 19.26 5.01
N LYS A 95 -14.49 19.73 4.22
CA LYS A 95 -14.93 21.14 4.25
C LYS A 95 -15.66 21.49 5.55
N LYS A 96 -16.56 20.60 6.03
CA LYS A 96 -17.36 20.86 7.24
C LYS A 96 -16.56 20.66 8.53
N HIS A 97 -15.57 19.75 8.51
CA HIS A 97 -14.83 19.32 9.68
C HIS A 97 -13.31 19.38 9.51
N PRO A 98 -12.73 20.57 9.17
CA PRO A 98 -11.29 20.67 8.89
C PRO A 98 -10.43 20.35 10.13
N ILE A 99 -10.88 20.74 11.33
CA ILE A 99 -10.17 20.44 12.59
C ILE A 99 -10.14 18.92 12.85
N ALA A 100 -11.26 18.23 12.68
CA ALA A 100 -11.32 16.77 12.86
C ALA A 100 -10.45 16.05 11.84
N THR A 101 -10.48 16.49 10.57
CA THR A 101 -9.62 15.95 9.50
C THR A 101 -8.14 16.10 9.85
N LYS A 102 -7.70 17.30 10.29
CA LYS A 102 -6.30 17.52 10.70
C LYS A 102 -5.92 16.67 11.90
N ARG A 103 -6.81 16.55 12.91
CA ARG A 103 -6.55 15.69 14.07
C ARG A 103 -6.41 14.22 13.71
N ALA A 104 -7.28 13.69 12.83
CA ALA A 104 -7.18 12.31 12.35
C ALA A 104 -5.88 12.08 11.58
N THR A 105 -5.51 12.99 10.67
CA THR A 105 -4.24 12.93 9.95
C THR A 105 -3.05 12.92 10.93
N ARG A 106 -3.05 13.82 11.94
CA ARG A 106 -2.00 13.87 12.96
C ARG A 106 -1.88 12.56 13.74
N ALA A 107 -3.01 11.95 14.11
CA ALA A 107 -3.01 10.69 14.85
C ALA A 107 -2.35 9.57 14.05
N ILE A 108 -2.65 9.46 12.75
CA ILE A 108 -2.06 8.47 11.85
C ILE A 108 -0.55 8.70 11.69
N LEU A 109 -0.11 9.95 11.49
CA LEU A 109 1.31 10.27 11.33
C LEU A 109 2.11 9.99 12.62
N LYS A 110 1.55 10.31 13.78
CA LYS A 110 2.16 9.95 15.07
C LYS A 110 2.21 8.44 15.30
N ALA A 111 1.19 7.70 14.86
CA ALA A 111 1.21 6.25 14.92
C ALA A 111 2.31 5.66 14.00
N ALA A 112 2.53 6.26 12.83
CA ALA A 112 3.62 5.86 11.95
C ALA A 112 5.00 6.10 12.61
N ASP A 113 5.20 7.25 13.26
CA ASP A 113 6.41 7.54 14.02
C ASP A 113 6.62 6.53 15.17
N LEU A 114 5.54 6.19 15.91
CA LEU A 114 5.58 5.20 16.98
C LEU A 114 5.93 3.80 16.45
N CYS A 115 5.34 3.39 15.32
CA CYS A 115 5.65 2.10 14.69
C CYS A 115 7.13 2.01 14.26
N ALA A 116 7.71 3.12 13.81
CA ALA A 116 9.13 3.18 13.44
C ALA A 116 10.05 3.17 14.67
N ALA A 117 9.69 3.91 15.72
CA ALA A 117 10.53 4.05 16.91
C ALA A 117 10.43 2.87 17.89
N GLU A 118 9.25 2.27 18.01
CA GLU A 118 8.94 1.24 19.02
C GLU A 118 8.22 0.03 18.35
N PRO A 119 8.86 -0.69 17.42
CA PRO A 119 8.20 -1.74 16.65
C PRO A 119 7.72 -2.91 17.52
N GLU A 120 8.46 -3.28 18.58
CA GLU A 120 8.08 -4.35 19.49
C GLU A 120 6.84 -3.99 20.31
N ARG A 121 6.78 -2.76 20.83
CA ARG A 121 5.63 -2.24 21.56
C ARG A 121 4.40 -2.16 20.65
N SER A 122 4.58 -1.66 19.45
CA SER A 122 3.52 -1.56 18.46
C SER A 122 2.99 -2.95 18.06
N ALA A 123 3.89 -3.93 17.87
CA ALA A 123 3.50 -5.31 17.59
C ALA A 123 2.72 -5.93 18.75
N ARG A 124 3.11 -5.67 20.00
CA ARG A 124 2.38 -6.13 21.18
C ARG A 124 0.98 -5.58 21.20
N SER A 125 0.82 -4.27 20.96
CA SER A 125 -0.49 -3.62 20.88
C SER A 125 -1.40 -4.22 19.81
N LEU A 126 -0.85 -4.62 18.65
CA LEU A 126 -1.62 -5.29 17.59
C LEU A 126 -2.12 -6.68 18.03
N VAL A 127 -1.30 -7.43 18.78
CA VAL A 127 -1.68 -8.75 19.31
C VAL A 127 -2.73 -8.61 20.40
N ASP A 128 -2.53 -7.70 21.36
CA ASP A 128 -3.45 -7.45 22.47
C ASP A 128 -4.81 -6.96 21.98
N SER A 129 -4.82 -6.17 20.91
CA SER A 129 -6.02 -5.70 20.23
C SER A 129 -6.64 -6.72 19.25
N LYS A 130 -6.08 -7.94 19.16
CA LYS A 130 -6.54 -9.06 18.31
C LYS A 130 -6.55 -8.77 16.80
N TYR A 131 -5.74 -7.83 16.34
CA TYR A 131 -5.53 -7.61 14.90
C TYR A 131 -4.66 -8.70 14.26
N THR A 132 -3.80 -9.33 15.04
CA THR A 132 -3.01 -10.50 14.65
C THR A 132 -2.75 -11.38 15.87
N SER A 133 -2.57 -12.68 15.66
CA SER A 133 -2.10 -13.63 16.68
C SER A 133 -0.59 -13.87 16.62
N ARG A 134 0.08 -13.40 15.57
CA ARG A 134 1.49 -13.70 15.28
C ARG A 134 2.36 -12.48 15.60
N TYR A 135 2.82 -12.41 16.83
CA TYR A 135 3.71 -11.36 17.30
C TYR A 135 5.03 -11.29 16.51
N ASP A 136 5.62 -12.46 16.22
CA ASP A 136 6.86 -12.59 15.46
C ASP A 136 6.78 -11.93 14.07
N TYR A 137 5.72 -12.21 13.33
CA TYR A 137 5.50 -11.58 12.02
C TYR A 137 5.14 -10.10 12.15
N ALA A 138 4.39 -9.70 13.18
CA ALA A 138 4.07 -8.29 13.40
C ALA A 138 5.32 -7.46 13.64
N VAL A 139 6.24 -7.92 14.50
CA VAL A 139 7.54 -7.25 14.71
C VAL A 139 8.35 -7.17 13.42
N GLN A 140 8.42 -8.28 12.67
CA GLN A 140 9.16 -8.30 11.41
C GLN A 140 8.60 -7.28 10.41
N VAL A 141 7.26 -7.22 10.25
CA VAL A 141 6.59 -6.24 9.39
C VAL A 141 6.92 -4.81 9.80
N LEU A 142 6.82 -4.51 11.09
CA LEU A 142 7.05 -3.14 11.59
C LEU A 142 8.50 -2.69 11.43
N LYS A 143 9.46 -3.63 11.46
CA LYS A 143 10.88 -3.35 11.19
C LYS A 143 11.22 -3.24 9.70
N GLU A 144 10.52 -3.97 8.84
CA GLU A 144 10.77 -3.98 7.40
C GLU A 144 10.11 -2.79 6.67
N LEU A 145 8.95 -2.33 7.13
CA LEU A 145 8.22 -1.26 6.47
C LEU A 145 8.74 0.14 6.87
N PRO A 146 8.91 1.05 5.92
CA PRO A 146 9.53 2.35 6.16
C PRO A 146 8.57 3.38 6.80
N TYR A 147 7.97 3.05 7.94
CA TYR A 147 7.00 3.91 8.63
C TYR A 147 7.52 5.32 8.95
N GLY A 148 8.82 5.46 9.27
CA GLY A 148 9.42 6.76 9.55
C GLY A 148 9.59 7.67 8.33
N LYS A 149 9.51 7.12 7.12
CA LYS A 149 9.77 7.86 5.86
C LYS A 149 8.57 8.66 5.33
N TRP A 150 7.45 8.72 6.05
CA TRP A 150 6.29 9.46 5.58
C TRP A 150 6.56 10.94 5.28
N ARG A 151 7.58 11.53 5.92
CA ARG A 151 8.01 12.92 5.69
C ARG A 151 8.73 13.12 4.35
N GLU A 152 9.39 12.07 3.86
CA GLU A 152 10.21 12.09 2.64
C GLU A 152 9.37 11.89 1.39
N TYR A 153 8.24 11.21 1.49
CA TYR A 153 7.38 10.93 0.35
C TYR A 153 6.71 12.18 -0.20
N ASP A 154 6.69 12.27 -1.53
CA ASP A 154 5.82 13.19 -2.25
C ASP A 154 4.49 12.46 -2.58
N PRO A 155 3.38 12.85 -1.94
CA PRO A 155 2.10 12.18 -2.17
C PRO A 155 1.51 12.51 -3.54
N GLU A 156 1.80 13.67 -4.12
CA GLU A 156 1.33 14.03 -5.46
C GLU A 156 2.05 13.21 -6.52
N ASP A 157 3.37 13.02 -6.38
CA ASP A 157 4.16 12.19 -7.29
C ASP A 157 3.71 10.72 -7.24
N THR A 158 3.35 10.22 -6.06
CA THR A 158 2.77 8.88 -5.90
C THR A 158 1.47 8.73 -6.70
N ILE A 159 0.53 9.68 -6.59
CA ILE A 159 -0.72 9.64 -7.37
C ILE A 159 -0.41 9.76 -8.87
N ARG A 160 0.50 10.64 -9.25
CA ARG A 160 0.92 10.85 -10.64
C ARG A 160 1.45 9.54 -11.25
N PHE A 161 2.35 8.86 -10.53
CA PHE A 161 2.94 7.60 -10.98
C PHE A 161 1.88 6.55 -11.26
N TYR A 162 1.02 6.23 -10.29
CA TYR A 162 -0.01 5.22 -10.46
C TYR A 162 -1.06 5.62 -11.50
N ALA A 163 -1.51 6.88 -11.50
CA ALA A 163 -2.48 7.37 -12.46
C ALA A 163 -1.96 7.27 -13.91
N LEU A 164 -0.69 7.57 -14.12
CA LEU A 164 -0.05 7.46 -15.44
C LEU A 164 0.00 5.99 -15.89
N ARG A 165 0.51 5.09 -15.06
CA ARG A 165 0.58 3.65 -15.39
C ARG A 165 -0.79 3.04 -15.67
N LEU A 166 -1.80 3.39 -14.87
CA LEU A 166 -3.17 2.93 -15.06
C LEU A 166 -3.82 3.50 -16.32
N HIS A 167 -3.50 4.75 -16.66
CA HIS A 167 -3.97 5.38 -17.88
C HIS A 167 -3.36 4.71 -19.12
N GLU A 168 -2.05 4.49 -19.13
CA GLU A 168 -1.33 3.77 -20.20
C GLU A 168 -1.86 2.33 -20.37
N ALA A 169 -2.16 1.65 -19.30
CA ALA A 169 -2.79 0.32 -19.32
C ALA A 169 -4.27 0.35 -19.73
N GLY A 170 -4.87 1.54 -19.97
CA GLY A 170 -6.27 1.70 -20.31
C GLY A 170 -7.26 1.35 -19.21
N LEU A 171 -6.80 1.32 -17.94
CA LEU A 171 -7.62 0.99 -16.78
C LEU A 171 -8.32 2.23 -16.20
N VAL A 172 -7.76 3.42 -16.42
CA VAL A 172 -8.32 4.71 -16.03
C VAL A 172 -8.40 5.62 -17.25
N LYS A 173 -9.55 6.22 -17.47
CA LYS A 173 -9.79 7.14 -18.61
C LYS A 173 -9.40 8.59 -18.31
N SER A 174 -9.42 8.98 -17.05
CA SER A 174 -9.14 10.37 -16.65
C SER A 174 -7.66 10.69 -16.79
N ASN A 175 -7.36 11.90 -17.23
CA ASN A 175 -6.00 12.43 -17.28
C ASN A 175 -5.42 12.52 -15.83
N PRO A 176 -4.16 12.10 -15.61
CA PRO A 176 -3.51 12.16 -14.31
C PRO A 176 -3.56 13.55 -13.62
N GLN A 177 -3.32 14.64 -14.35
CA GLN A 177 -3.36 15.98 -13.81
C GLN A 177 -4.75 16.34 -13.27
N LYS A 178 -5.81 15.95 -13.99
CA LYS A 178 -7.19 16.16 -13.55
C LYS A 178 -7.50 15.36 -12.28
N LEU A 179 -7.01 14.13 -12.17
CA LEU A 179 -7.17 13.32 -10.97
C LEU A 179 -6.50 13.97 -9.77
N ILE A 180 -5.26 14.42 -9.91
CA ILE A 180 -4.51 15.09 -8.84
C ILE A 180 -5.27 16.34 -8.38
N ALA A 181 -5.63 17.24 -9.31
CA ALA A 181 -6.29 18.50 -8.99
C ALA A 181 -7.66 18.32 -8.31
N GLN A 182 -8.38 17.24 -8.61
CA GLN A 182 -9.74 17.01 -8.10
C GLN A 182 -9.82 16.09 -6.89
N ALA A 183 -8.85 15.18 -6.71
CA ALA A 183 -8.93 14.11 -5.71
C ALA A 183 -7.94 14.27 -4.55
N SER A 184 -7.07 15.29 -4.55
CA SER A 184 -6.08 15.47 -3.49
C SER A 184 -6.24 16.78 -2.73
N ASP A 185 -5.90 16.76 -1.44
CA ASP A 185 -5.83 17.93 -0.55
C ASP A 185 -4.71 17.71 0.47
N TRP A 186 -3.56 18.30 0.23
CA TRP A 186 -2.34 18.12 1.02
C TRP A 186 -2.13 19.19 2.09
N ARG A 187 -3.04 20.16 2.28
CA ARG A 187 -2.85 21.28 3.21
C ARG A 187 -2.57 20.81 4.64
N PHE A 188 -3.34 19.82 5.14
CA PHE A 188 -3.12 19.30 6.51
C PHE A 188 -1.82 18.51 6.64
N LEU A 189 -1.46 17.73 5.63
CA LEU A 189 -0.18 17.03 5.61
C LEU A 189 0.99 18.02 5.63
N ASN A 190 0.93 19.07 4.80
CA ASN A 190 1.98 20.07 4.71
C ASN A 190 2.15 20.88 6.01
N GLU A 191 1.04 21.22 6.68
CA GLU A 191 1.07 21.83 8.00
C GLU A 191 1.69 20.88 9.04
N LEU A 192 1.26 19.62 9.06
CA LEU A 192 1.73 18.62 10.00
C LEU A 192 3.21 18.24 9.79
N LYS A 193 3.70 18.23 8.54
CA LYS A 193 5.14 18.08 8.25
C LYS A 193 5.97 19.20 8.93
N LYS A 194 5.41 20.41 9.06
CA LYS A 194 6.09 21.51 9.78
C LYS A 194 5.98 21.39 11.30
N GLU A 195 4.81 20.97 11.80
CA GLU A 195 4.53 20.87 13.24
C GLU A 195 5.19 19.64 13.89
N LEU A 196 5.30 18.54 13.17
CA LEU A 196 5.86 17.27 13.65
C LEU A 196 7.32 17.07 13.18
N LYS A 197 8.09 18.15 13.07
CA LYS A 197 9.54 18.07 12.90
C LYS A 197 10.10 17.40 14.16
N GLY A 198 10.66 16.20 14.00
CA GLY A 198 11.38 15.49 15.06
C GLY A 198 12.69 16.17 15.39
#